data_286abb6d1591e5898679e9f4ad40c8fc
#
_entry.id   286abb6d1591e5898679e9f4ad40c8fc
#
_cell.length_a   1.000
_cell.length_b   1.000
_cell.length_c   1.000
_cell.angle_alpha   90.00
_cell.angle_beta   90.00
_cell.angle_gamma   90.00
#
_symmetry.space_group_name_H-M   'P 1'
#
loop_
_entity.id
_entity.type
_entity.pdbx_description
1 polymer ?
#
loop_
_entity_poly.entity_id
_entity_poly.type
_entity_poly.pdbx_seq_one_letter_code
_entity_poly.pdbx_strand_id
1 'polypeptide(L)'
;MSKPLENYIIRIKSSIDQFDNEGVIREEDRDHIELMTRGSFTKKNGSYYISYKETQTIGFEGCTTTIKIAEDGSRVALLRFGRANSQLLIERDRRNLCHYETEVGSLTLGVTGDGIDCKLTEKGGSAAFSYLLDACLLYTSPSPRDS
;
A
#
# COMPACT_ATOMS: atom_id res chain seq x y z
N MET A 1 -25.93 10.92 6.43
CA MET A 1 -24.82 10.06 6.73
C MET A 1 -23.56 10.85 6.96
N SER A 2 -23.00 10.75 8.11
CA SER A 2 -21.84 11.56 8.42
C SER A 2 -20.57 10.87 7.96
N LYS A 3 -19.57 11.67 7.68
CA LYS A 3 -18.26 11.12 7.37
C LYS A 3 -17.64 10.59 8.64
N PRO A 4 -16.77 9.61 8.54
CA PRO A 4 -15.98 9.20 9.69
C PRO A 4 -15.15 10.38 10.20
N LEU A 5 -15.06 10.53 11.50
CA LEU A 5 -14.28 11.60 12.07
C LEU A 5 -12.80 11.21 12.07
N GLU A 6 -11.94 12.20 11.89
CA GLU A 6 -10.50 11.97 11.91
C GLU A 6 -10.00 12.05 13.34
N ASN A 7 -10.55 11.19 14.20
CA ASN A 7 -10.23 11.23 15.60
C ASN A 7 -9.47 10.01 16.09
N TYR A 8 -9.02 9.19 15.17
CA TYR A 8 -8.18 8.04 15.53
C TYR A 8 -6.72 8.40 15.33
N ILE A 9 -5.88 7.87 16.20
CA ILE A 9 -4.45 8.00 16.03
C ILE A 9 -3.95 6.78 15.29
N ILE A 10 -3.29 7.01 14.16
CA ILE A 10 -2.80 5.97 13.29
C ILE A 10 -1.29 6.00 13.35
N ARG A 11 -0.70 4.88 13.74
CA ARG A 11 0.76 4.74 13.75
C ARG A 11 1.14 3.75 12.66
N ILE A 12 2.02 4.17 11.79
CA ILE A 12 2.47 3.36 10.68
C ILE A 12 3.95 3.15 10.83
N LYS A 13 4.36 1.87 10.80
CA LYS A 13 5.76 1.52 10.76
C LYS A 13 5.96 0.67 9.52
N SER A 14 6.88 1.05 8.69
CA SER A 14 7.16 0.26 7.50
C SER A 14 8.66 0.19 7.27
N SER A 15 9.09 -0.86 6.64
CA SER A 15 10.46 -1.00 6.21
C SER A 15 10.47 -1.53 4.80
N ILE A 16 11.40 -1.08 4.02
CA ILE A 16 11.53 -1.45 2.62
C ILE A 16 12.93 -2.01 2.45
N ASP A 17 13.00 -3.26 2.01
CA ASP A 17 14.26 -3.91 1.72
C ASP A 17 14.41 -3.98 0.21
N GLN A 18 15.55 -3.55 -0.29
CA GLN A 18 15.81 -3.63 -1.72
C GLN A 18 16.80 -4.76 -1.96
N PHE A 19 16.49 -5.60 -2.93
CA PHE A 19 17.33 -6.73 -3.26
C PHE A 19 18.18 -6.38 -4.47
N ASP A 20 19.44 -6.77 -4.43
CA ASP A 20 20.29 -6.59 -5.61
C ASP A 20 19.97 -7.70 -6.62
N ASN A 21 20.73 -7.74 -7.72
CA ASN A 21 20.46 -8.70 -8.78
C ASN A 21 20.69 -10.14 -8.35
N GLU A 22 21.33 -10.35 -7.24
CA GLU A 22 21.60 -11.68 -6.71
C GLU A 22 20.70 -12.05 -5.56
N GLY A 23 19.73 -11.16 -5.23
CA GLY A 23 18.81 -11.42 -4.14
C GLY A 23 19.36 -11.15 -2.76
N VAL A 24 20.46 -10.45 -2.65
CA VAL A 24 21.09 -10.16 -1.36
C VAL A 24 20.55 -8.85 -0.83
N ILE A 25 20.12 -8.85 0.43
CA ILE A 25 19.66 -7.65 1.12
C ILE A 25 20.86 -7.01 1.78
N ARG A 26 21.07 -5.73 1.49
CA ARG A 26 22.16 -4.99 2.11
C ARG A 26 21.60 -4.06 3.14
N GLU A 27 22.33 -3.87 4.22
CA GLU A 27 21.86 -3.05 5.31
C GLU A 27 21.59 -1.62 4.87
N GLU A 28 22.42 -1.09 4.00
CA GLU A 28 22.26 0.27 3.52
C GLU A 28 21.06 0.43 2.58
N ASP A 29 20.46 -0.66 2.12
CA ASP A 29 19.32 -0.61 1.24
C ASP A 29 18.00 -0.75 1.99
N ARG A 30 18.03 -0.69 3.30
CA ARG A 30 16.82 -0.78 4.10
C ARG A 30 16.36 0.60 4.51
N ASP A 31 15.11 0.90 4.20
CA ASP A 31 14.50 2.16 4.60
C ASP A 31 13.44 1.87 5.63
N HIS A 32 13.45 2.66 6.69
CA HIS A 32 12.46 2.54 7.74
C HIS A 32 11.68 3.83 7.83
N ILE A 33 10.38 3.73 7.88
CA ILE A 33 9.50 4.87 7.99
C ILE A 33 8.62 4.67 9.21
N GLU A 34 8.54 5.69 10.04
CA GLU A 34 7.63 5.65 11.17
C GLU A 34 6.84 6.96 11.16
N LEU A 35 5.53 6.85 11.20
CA LEU A 35 4.65 7.99 11.06
C LEU A 35 3.53 7.86 12.05
N MET A 36 3.17 8.97 12.68
CA MET A 36 1.98 9.01 13.52
C MET A 36 1.11 10.16 13.03
N THR A 37 -0.13 9.88 12.77
CA THR A 37 -1.02 10.86 12.20
C THR A 37 -2.44 10.62 12.71
N ARG A 38 -3.33 11.53 12.41
CA ARG A 38 -4.73 11.35 12.70
C ARG A 38 -5.44 10.92 11.43
N GLY A 39 -6.43 10.08 11.58
CA GLY A 39 -7.20 9.63 10.45
C GLY A 39 -8.51 9.02 10.89
N SER A 40 -9.16 8.36 9.98
CA SER A 40 -10.43 7.70 10.24
C SER A 40 -10.26 6.19 10.22
N PHE A 41 -11.12 5.52 10.95
CA PHE A 41 -11.11 4.07 11.04
C PHE A 41 -12.55 3.60 11.14
N THR A 42 -12.95 2.70 10.27
CA THR A 42 -14.29 2.13 10.31
C THR A 42 -14.24 0.67 9.90
N LYS A 43 -15.25 -0.07 10.27
CA LYS A 43 -15.47 -1.41 9.78
C LYS A 43 -16.76 -1.42 8.98
N LYS A 44 -16.73 -2.00 7.79
CA LYS A 44 -17.90 -2.03 6.93
C LYS A 44 -17.81 -3.23 6.01
N ASN A 45 -18.87 -4.01 5.97
CA ASN A 45 -18.99 -5.13 5.01
C ASN A 45 -17.81 -6.10 5.06
N GLY A 46 -17.38 -6.43 6.27
CA GLY A 46 -16.32 -7.43 6.46
C GLY A 46 -14.92 -6.93 6.22
N SER A 47 -14.75 -5.62 6.12
CA SER A 47 -13.43 -5.02 5.93
C SER A 47 -13.25 -3.84 6.86
N TYR A 48 -12.00 -3.59 7.19
CA TYR A 48 -11.63 -2.40 7.96
C TYR A 48 -11.04 -1.38 7.01
N TYR A 49 -11.40 -0.12 7.21
CA TYR A 49 -10.94 0.99 6.38
C TYR A 49 -10.18 1.96 7.25
N ILE A 50 -8.94 2.22 6.92
CA ILE A 50 -8.09 3.18 7.62
C ILE A 50 -7.70 4.25 6.61
N SER A 51 -8.03 5.51 6.88
CA SER A 51 -7.75 6.58 5.94
C SER A 51 -7.03 7.72 6.63
N TYR A 52 -6.05 8.28 5.98
CA TYR A 52 -5.30 9.41 6.50
C TYR A 52 -4.71 10.21 5.34
N LYS A 53 -4.36 11.46 5.63
CA LYS A 53 -3.74 12.32 4.63
C LYS A 53 -2.24 12.19 4.73
N GLU A 54 -1.60 12.08 3.58
CA GLU A 54 -0.15 12.01 3.52
C GLU A 54 0.42 13.41 3.65
N THR A 55 1.25 13.61 4.64
CA THR A 55 1.83 14.92 4.88
C THR A 55 3.35 14.89 4.89
N GLN A 56 3.94 13.70 4.96
CA GLN A 56 5.37 13.57 5.13
C GLN A 56 6.05 12.68 4.10
N THR A 57 5.28 11.94 3.33
CA THR A 57 5.85 11.03 2.34
C THR A 57 6.11 11.79 1.06
N ILE A 58 7.36 11.80 0.63
CA ILE A 58 7.76 12.55 -0.56
C ILE A 58 7.04 11.99 -1.78
N GLY A 59 6.46 12.89 -2.57
CA GLY A 59 5.73 12.53 -3.77
C GLY A 59 4.26 12.26 -3.55
N PHE A 60 3.83 12.15 -2.30
CA PHE A 60 2.44 11.87 -2.00
C PHE A 60 1.77 12.93 -1.12
N GLU A 61 2.46 14.04 -0.88
CA GLU A 61 1.89 15.11 -0.07
C GLU A 61 0.57 15.57 -0.67
N GLY A 62 -0.42 15.69 0.16
CA GLY A 62 -1.74 16.09 -0.28
C GLY A 62 -2.62 14.95 -0.75
N CYS A 63 -2.08 13.75 -0.86
CA CYS A 63 -2.88 12.59 -1.21
C CYS A 63 -3.54 12.02 0.03
N THR A 64 -4.64 11.33 -0.17
CA THR A 64 -5.28 10.56 0.89
C THR A 64 -4.99 9.10 0.66
N THR A 65 -4.50 8.43 1.68
CA THR A 65 -4.23 7.00 1.64
C THR A 65 -5.33 6.29 2.42
N THR A 66 -5.90 5.27 1.80
CA THR A 66 -6.87 4.41 2.44
C THR A 66 -6.36 2.97 2.38
N ILE A 67 -6.35 2.31 3.51
CA ILE A 67 -5.96 0.91 3.60
C ILE A 67 -7.22 0.14 3.92
N LYS A 68 -7.60 -0.78 3.03
CA LYS A 68 -8.75 -1.63 3.23
C LYS A 68 -8.25 -3.02 3.52
N ILE A 69 -8.59 -3.56 4.67
CA ILE A 69 -8.11 -4.87 5.11
C ILE A 69 -9.30 -5.76 5.35
N ALA A 70 -9.35 -6.89 4.64
CA ALA A 70 -10.39 -7.89 4.89
C ALA A 70 -10.22 -8.46 6.29
N GLU A 71 -11.32 -8.58 7.03
CA GLU A 71 -11.22 -9.01 8.43
C GLU A 71 -10.69 -10.44 8.56
N ASP A 72 -10.82 -11.25 7.54
CA ASP A 72 -10.29 -12.61 7.55
C ASP A 72 -8.83 -12.68 7.12
N GLY A 73 -8.19 -11.54 6.83
CA GLY A 73 -6.79 -11.52 6.45
C GLY A 73 -6.53 -11.98 5.02
N SER A 74 -7.55 -12.06 4.18
CA SER A 74 -7.38 -12.60 2.83
C SER A 74 -6.77 -11.60 1.87
N ARG A 75 -6.96 -10.31 2.10
CA ARG A 75 -6.45 -9.30 1.16
C ARG A 75 -6.33 -7.94 1.82
N VAL A 76 -5.46 -7.14 1.26
CA VAL A 76 -5.28 -5.74 1.64
C VAL A 76 -5.25 -4.93 0.37
N ALA A 77 -5.95 -3.82 0.35
CA ALA A 77 -5.87 -2.87 -0.75
C ALA A 77 -5.30 -1.56 -0.23
N LEU A 78 -4.28 -1.06 -0.89
CA LEU A 78 -3.71 0.25 -0.60
C LEU A 78 -4.14 1.20 -1.69
N LEU A 79 -4.85 2.23 -1.33
CA LEU A 79 -5.42 3.17 -2.29
C LEU A 79 -4.91 4.56 -1.97
N ARG A 80 -4.40 5.26 -2.96
CA ARG A 80 -4.00 6.65 -2.82
C ARG A 80 -4.71 7.48 -3.85
N PHE A 81 -5.26 8.60 -3.42
CA PHE A 81 -6.01 9.49 -4.28
C PHE A 81 -5.54 10.92 -4.06
N GLY A 82 -5.45 11.69 -5.11
CA GLY A 82 -5.03 13.07 -5.06
C GLY A 82 -4.24 13.43 -6.30
N ARG A 83 -3.08 14.04 -6.11
CA ARG A 83 -2.24 14.41 -7.24
C ARG A 83 -1.71 13.20 -7.99
N ALA A 84 -1.54 12.09 -7.32
CA ALA A 84 -1.15 10.84 -7.94
C ALA A 84 -2.04 9.75 -7.38
N ASN A 85 -2.56 8.90 -8.24
CA ASN A 85 -3.48 7.85 -7.81
C ASN A 85 -2.81 6.50 -7.97
N SER A 86 -3.02 5.63 -7.00
CA SER A 86 -2.50 4.27 -7.11
C SER A 86 -3.42 3.31 -6.39
N GLN A 87 -3.41 2.08 -6.82
CA GLN A 87 -4.12 1.00 -6.18
C GLN A 87 -3.22 -0.20 -6.17
N LEU A 88 -2.91 -0.72 -5.00
CA LEU A 88 -2.15 -1.95 -4.86
C LEU A 88 -3.04 -2.96 -4.20
N LEU A 89 -3.21 -4.11 -4.81
CA LEU A 89 -4.00 -5.19 -4.25
C LEU A 89 -3.05 -6.29 -3.81
N ILE A 90 -3.07 -6.59 -2.53
CA ILE A 90 -2.16 -7.54 -1.90
C ILE A 90 -2.97 -8.75 -1.48
N GLU A 91 -2.66 -9.88 -2.06
CA GLU A 91 -3.26 -11.15 -1.70
C GLU A 91 -2.15 -12.17 -1.46
N ARG A 92 -2.31 -12.99 -0.45
CA ARG A 92 -1.26 -13.93 -0.08
C ARG A 92 -0.99 -14.90 -1.22
N ASP A 93 0.27 -15.06 -1.56
CA ASP A 93 0.73 -16.03 -2.57
C ASP A 93 0.11 -15.78 -3.95
N ARG A 94 -0.23 -14.53 -4.24
CA ARG A 94 -0.79 -14.19 -5.54
C ARG A 94 -0.17 -12.91 -6.04
N ARG A 95 0.20 -12.89 -7.32
CA ARG A 95 0.77 -11.70 -7.95
C ARG A 95 -0.33 -10.98 -8.72
N ASN A 96 -0.57 -9.74 -8.37
CA ASN A 96 -1.55 -8.89 -9.04
C ASN A 96 -0.82 -7.78 -9.77
N LEU A 97 -1.30 -7.43 -10.95
CA LEU A 97 -0.78 -6.29 -11.68
C LEU A 97 -1.57 -5.06 -11.26
N CYS A 98 -0.87 -4.06 -10.78
CA CYS A 98 -1.50 -2.91 -10.17
C CYS A 98 -1.03 -1.62 -10.83
N HIS A 99 -1.92 -0.65 -10.86
CA HIS A 99 -1.65 0.65 -11.45
C HIS A 99 -0.98 1.54 -10.42
N TYR A 100 0.06 2.24 -10.82
CA TYR A 100 0.81 3.09 -9.92
C TYR A 100 1.19 4.38 -10.66
N GLU A 101 0.62 5.48 -10.23
CA GLU A 101 0.92 6.78 -10.83
C GLU A 101 1.98 7.48 -10.03
N THR A 102 2.92 8.08 -10.73
CA THR A 102 3.92 8.96 -10.13
C THR A 102 3.84 10.30 -10.80
N GLU A 103 4.57 11.26 -10.29
CA GLU A 103 4.59 12.58 -10.91
C GLU A 103 5.24 12.58 -12.29
N VAL A 104 5.98 11.55 -12.62
CA VAL A 104 6.65 11.46 -13.90
C VAL A 104 5.99 10.43 -14.83
N GLY A 105 4.88 9.87 -14.45
CA GLY A 105 4.16 8.94 -15.31
C GLY A 105 3.57 7.80 -14.57
N SER A 106 2.94 6.91 -15.32
CA SER A 106 2.24 5.75 -14.76
C SER A 106 3.02 4.49 -15.03
N LEU A 107 2.98 3.58 -14.07
CA LEU A 107 3.61 2.27 -14.22
C LEU A 107 2.62 1.19 -13.88
N THR A 108 2.92 -0.02 -14.31
CA THR A 108 2.25 -1.22 -13.82
C THR A 108 3.24 -1.98 -12.96
N LEU A 109 2.84 -2.30 -11.74
CA LEU A 109 3.69 -3.04 -10.82
C LEU A 109 3.07 -4.40 -10.55
N GLY A 110 3.92 -5.40 -10.41
CA GLY A 110 3.51 -6.69 -9.89
C GLY A 110 3.59 -6.66 -8.39
N VAL A 111 2.51 -7.04 -7.72
CA VAL A 111 2.41 -7.01 -6.27
C VAL A 111 2.09 -8.40 -5.79
N THR A 112 2.99 -9.00 -5.04
CA THR A 112 2.80 -10.36 -4.53
C THR A 112 2.73 -10.29 -3.01
N GLY A 113 1.60 -10.71 -2.45
CA GLY A 113 1.44 -10.73 -1.01
C GLY A 113 2.25 -11.84 -0.36
N ASP A 114 2.87 -11.54 0.77
CA ASP A 114 3.65 -12.50 1.51
C ASP A 114 2.91 -12.93 2.77
N GLY A 115 2.55 -11.98 3.61
CA GLY A 115 1.82 -12.30 4.83
C GLY A 115 0.86 -11.19 5.17
N ILE A 116 -0.29 -11.55 5.71
CA ILE A 116 -1.28 -10.58 6.18
C ILE A 116 -1.74 -11.07 7.55
N ASP A 117 -1.60 -10.19 8.53
CA ASP A 117 -2.02 -10.50 9.90
C ASP A 117 -2.93 -9.37 10.36
N CYS A 118 -4.20 -9.66 10.55
CA CYS A 118 -5.18 -8.66 10.92
C CYS A 118 -5.63 -8.93 12.36
N LYS A 119 -5.28 -8.02 13.25
CA LYS A 119 -5.68 -8.07 14.65
C LYS A 119 -6.50 -6.84 14.99
N LEU A 120 -7.38 -6.46 14.08
CA LEU A 120 -8.24 -5.31 14.26
C LEU A 120 -9.60 -5.75 14.78
N THR A 121 -10.19 -4.88 15.57
CA THR A 121 -11.57 -5.00 16.00
C THR A 121 -12.26 -3.70 15.70
N GLU A 122 -13.54 -3.62 16.00
CA GLU A 122 -14.26 -2.36 15.75
C GLU A 122 -13.73 -1.22 16.62
N LYS A 123 -12.96 -1.52 17.65
CA LYS A 123 -12.38 -0.50 18.53
C LYS A 123 -10.98 -0.12 18.16
N GLY A 124 -10.42 -0.75 17.16
CA GLY A 124 -9.04 -0.49 16.76
C GLY A 124 -8.21 -1.75 16.83
N GLY A 125 -6.93 -1.62 17.00
CA GLY A 125 -6.01 -2.76 17.09
C GLY A 125 -4.84 -2.55 16.16
N SER A 126 -4.35 -3.63 15.57
CA SER A 126 -3.18 -3.56 14.70
C SER A 126 -3.36 -4.48 13.52
N ALA A 127 -2.63 -4.19 12.48
CA ALA A 127 -2.56 -5.07 11.32
C ALA A 127 -1.16 -4.96 10.73
N ALA A 128 -0.69 -6.05 10.18
CA ALA A 128 0.61 -6.09 9.53
C ALA A 128 0.48 -6.85 8.23
N PHE A 129 1.18 -6.39 7.22
CA PHE A 129 1.20 -7.10 5.96
C PHE A 129 2.51 -6.80 5.26
N SER A 130 2.93 -7.74 4.43
CA SER A 130 4.13 -7.59 3.65
C SER A 130 3.88 -8.03 2.22
N TYR A 131 4.63 -7.47 1.32
CA TYR A 131 4.46 -7.79 -0.08
C TYR A 131 5.73 -7.48 -0.83
N LEU A 132 5.85 -8.09 -2.00
CA LEU A 132 6.96 -7.86 -2.90
C LEU A 132 6.47 -7.04 -4.08
N LEU A 133 7.27 -6.08 -4.47
CA LEU A 133 6.97 -5.27 -5.64
C LEU A 133 7.98 -5.60 -6.73
N ASP A 134 7.50 -5.78 -7.93
CA ASP A 134 8.39 -5.88 -9.07
C ASP A 134 7.85 -4.99 -10.18
N ALA A 135 8.75 -4.36 -10.89
CA ALA A 135 8.35 -3.50 -11.99
C ALA A 135 8.15 -4.34 -13.24
N CYS A 136 7.09 -4.03 -13.94
CA CYS A 136 6.82 -4.76 -15.16
C CYS A 136 7.57 -4.13 -16.31
N LEU A 137 8.86 -4.37 -16.37
CA LEU A 137 9.70 -3.72 -17.36
C LEU A 137 9.53 -4.25 -18.75
N LEU A 138 8.94 -5.40 -18.86
CA LEU A 138 8.82 -6.03 -20.16
C LEU A 138 7.94 -5.27 -21.11
N TYR A 139 7.11 -4.50 -20.53
CA TYR A 139 6.23 -3.83 -21.37
C TYR A 139 6.68 -2.60 -21.80
N THR A 140 7.77 -2.17 -21.44
CA THR A 140 8.31 -0.99 -22.01
C THR A 140 8.69 -1.25 -23.43
N SER A 141 8.68 -2.46 -23.87
CA SER A 141 8.87 -2.65 -25.25
C SER A 141 7.58 -2.34 -25.95
N PRO A 142 7.62 -1.54 -26.81
CA PRO A 142 6.44 -1.15 -27.50
C PRO A 142 5.94 -2.14 -28.44
N SER A 143 5.91 -2.46 -28.60
CA SER A 143 5.45 -2.99 -29.20
C SER A 143 4.73 -3.19 -29.62
N PRO A 144 4.53 -3.05 -30.15
CA PRO A 144 3.78 -3.20 -30.43
C PRO A 144 3.35 -3.69 -30.67
N ARG A 145 3.37 -3.88 -30.55
CA ARG A 145 3.01 -4.37 -30.57
C ARG A 145 2.85 -4.66 -30.95
N ASP A 146 3.07 -4.60 -31.21
CA ASP A 146 3.04 -4.93 -31.41
C ASP A 146 2.85 -5.43 -31.50
N SER A 147 2.84 -5.54 -31.47
CA SER A 147 2.57 -5.96 -31.49
C SER A 147 2.42 -6.21 -31.43
#